data_a532213bf1e2272038caf11212a499bf
#
_entry.id   a532213bf1e2272038caf11212a499bf
#
_cell.length_a   1.000
_cell.length_b   1.000
_cell.length_c   1.000
_cell.angle_alpha   90.00
_cell.angle_beta   90.00
_cell.angle_gamma   90.00
#
_symmetry.space_group_name_H-M   'P 1'
#
loop_
_entity.id
_entity.type
_entity.pdbx_description
1 polymer ?
#
loop_
_entity_poly.entity_id
_entity_poly.type
_entity_poly.pdbx_seq_one_letter_code
_entity_poly.pdbx_strand_id
1 'polypeptide(L)'
;MENLILPKQYKSELNLHDTQLAIKTVKDFFQALLAQRLHLTRVSAPLFVDPATGLNDNLNGYERPVTFGIKEQDDKNAEVVHSLAKWKRYALKKYGFQVGEGIYTDMNAIRRDESTDNIHSIFVDQWDWEKIIHKEDRNLDYLKETVRTVYKCLRKTEQYMAIQYDYIDLILPKEIFFITSQELEDLFPDNTPKEREYYITKAKGAVCIMQIGDTLESGEPHDGRAPDYDDWALNADILVYYPVLDIALELSSMGIRVDKTALISQLDKAGCPERKDLPFQKSIIDGTLPYTIGGGIGQSRICMFFLRKAHIGEVQSSLWPEETIAACDSVICFFFRRLLKLNTI
;
A
#
# COMPACT_ATOMS: atom_id res chain seq x y z
N MET A 1 -21.74 9.26 -0.04
CA MET A 1 -22.09 8.50 1.18
C MET A 1 -22.37 7.01 0.96
N GLU A 2 -22.44 6.55 -0.27
CA GLU A 2 -22.77 5.13 -0.57
C GLU A 2 -21.77 4.12 0.01
N ASN A 3 -20.52 4.52 0.30
CA ASN A 3 -19.46 3.62 0.74
C ASN A 3 -19.03 3.80 2.21
N LEU A 4 -19.73 4.64 3.01
CA LEU A 4 -19.36 4.85 4.41
C LEU A 4 -20.06 3.83 5.31
N ILE A 5 -19.28 3.03 6.04
CA ILE A 5 -19.75 2.04 6.99
C ILE A 5 -19.71 2.62 8.41
N LEU A 6 -20.84 2.66 9.08
CA LEU A 6 -20.96 3.08 10.48
C LEU A 6 -21.44 1.90 11.33
N PRO A 7 -20.53 1.18 12.01
CA PRO A 7 -20.91 0.03 12.81
C PRO A 7 -21.75 0.47 14.02
N LYS A 8 -22.97 -0.08 14.16
CA LYS A 8 -23.99 0.38 15.15
C LYS A 8 -23.54 0.35 16.61
N GLN A 9 -22.60 -0.51 16.96
CA GLN A 9 -22.12 -0.70 18.33
C GLN A 9 -20.66 -0.29 18.50
N TYR A 10 -20.08 0.35 17.48
CA TYR A 10 -18.69 0.76 17.54
C TYR A 10 -18.50 1.86 18.58
N LYS A 11 -17.46 1.67 19.39
CA LYS A 11 -16.94 2.68 20.30
C LYS A 11 -15.43 2.56 20.31
N SER A 12 -14.73 3.67 20.13
CA SER A 12 -13.29 3.70 20.26
C SER A 12 -12.86 3.37 21.69
N GLU A 13 -12.05 2.34 21.89
CA GLU A 13 -11.53 1.94 23.20
C GLU A 13 -10.49 2.92 23.74
N LEU A 14 -9.83 3.68 22.87
CA LEU A 14 -8.82 4.66 23.23
C LEU A 14 -9.32 6.08 22.93
N ASN A 15 -9.08 7.01 23.86
CA ASN A 15 -9.22 8.44 23.59
C ASN A 15 -8.18 8.93 22.58
N LEU A 16 -8.26 10.20 22.14
CA LEU A 16 -7.36 10.76 21.12
C LEU A 16 -5.88 10.74 21.54
N HIS A 17 -5.58 11.10 22.78
CA HIS A 17 -4.21 11.10 23.30
C HIS A 17 -3.62 9.69 23.34
N ASP A 18 -4.34 8.73 23.92
CA ASP A 18 -3.87 7.34 24.02
C ASP A 18 -3.79 6.68 22.65
N THR A 19 -4.66 7.07 21.71
CA THR A 19 -4.57 6.63 20.31
C THR A 19 -3.25 7.10 19.67
N GLN A 20 -2.77 8.33 19.93
CA GLN A 20 -1.46 8.79 19.43
C GLN A 20 -0.30 7.96 19.98
N LEU A 21 -0.32 7.64 21.29
CA LEU A 21 0.69 6.78 21.91
C LEU A 21 0.65 5.36 21.31
N ALA A 22 -0.54 4.83 21.08
CA ALA A 22 -0.73 3.51 20.48
C ALA A 22 -0.25 3.46 19.02
N ILE A 23 -0.50 4.49 18.22
CA ILE A 23 0.02 4.62 16.84
C ILE A 23 1.55 4.57 16.86
N LYS A 24 2.19 5.34 17.74
CA LYS A 24 3.65 5.30 17.87
C LYS A 24 4.14 3.89 18.21
N THR A 25 3.49 3.22 19.15
CA THR A 25 3.83 1.85 19.58
C THR A 25 3.73 0.86 18.41
N VAL A 26 2.64 0.90 17.63
CA VAL A 26 2.47 0.06 16.44
C VAL A 26 3.59 0.34 15.43
N LYS A 27 3.80 1.62 15.09
CA LYS A 27 4.75 2.01 14.04
C LYS A 27 6.19 1.63 14.43
N ASP A 28 6.63 1.94 15.62
CA ASP A 28 7.99 1.64 16.08
C ASP A 28 8.28 0.14 16.10
N PHE A 29 7.35 -0.66 16.61
CA PHE A 29 7.52 -2.11 16.66
C PHE A 29 7.52 -2.75 15.26
N PHE A 30 6.54 -2.41 14.44
CA PHE A 30 6.40 -3.02 13.11
C PHE A 30 7.57 -2.67 12.20
N GLN A 31 7.94 -1.39 12.09
CA GLN A 31 9.03 -0.96 11.20
C GLN A 31 10.39 -1.54 11.60
N ALA A 32 10.68 -1.60 12.91
CA ALA A 32 11.93 -2.19 13.39
C ALA A 32 12.00 -3.68 13.06
N LEU A 33 10.91 -4.42 13.27
CA LEU A 33 10.83 -5.83 12.97
C LEU A 33 10.91 -6.10 11.46
N LEU A 34 10.19 -5.33 10.63
CA LEU A 34 10.24 -5.43 9.18
C LEU A 34 11.65 -5.19 8.65
N ALA A 35 12.29 -4.09 9.09
CA ALA A 35 13.65 -3.74 8.70
C ALA A 35 14.64 -4.85 9.05
N GLN A 36 14.54 -5.41 10.24
CA GLN A 36 15.39 -6.54 10.67
C GLN A 36 15.18 -7.79 9.81
N ARG A 37 13.92 -8.15 9.53
CA ARG A 37 13.57 -9.40 8.84
C ARG A 37 13.88 -9.39 7.35
N LEU A 38 13.76 -8.24 6.71
CA LEU A 38 14.04 -8.07 5.29
C LEU A 38 15.44 -7.50 5.00
N HIS A 39 16.24 -7.18 6.03
CA HIS A 39 17.55 -6.52 5.93
C HIS A 39 17.46 -5.15 5.23
N LEU A 40 16.60 -4.29 5.77
CA LEU A 40 16.33 -2.97 5.21
C LEU A 40 17.02 -1.86 6.03
N THR A 41 17.60 -0.90 5.33
CA THR A 41 18.11 0.35 5.90
C THR A 41 17.11 1.48 5.65
N ARG A 42 16.77 2.26 6.69
CA ARG A 42 15.93 3.44 6.49
C ARG A 42 16.70 4.53 5.73
N VAL A 43 16.09 5.08 4.70
CA VAL A 43 16.68 6.16 3.89
C VAL A 43 15.74 7.36 3.81
N SER A 44 16.31 8.53 3.52
CA SER A 44 15.53 9.71 3.13
C SER A 44 15.05 9.55 1.68
N ALA A 45 13.80 9.89 1.42
CA ALA A 45 13.19 9.81 0.10
C ALA A 45 12.56 11.16 -0.31
N PRO A 46 12.38 11.42 -1.62
CA PRO A 46 11.75 12.63 -2.08
C PRO A 46 10.24 12.61 -1.80
N LEU A 47 9.69 13.79 -1.45
CA LEU A 47 8.25 14.02 -1.42
C LEU A 47 7.70 14.33 -2.83
N PHE A 48 8.54 14.86 -3.70
CA PHE A 48 8.18 15.24 -5.08
C PHE A 48 9.35 14.95 -6.03
N VAL A 49 9.02 14.76 -7.29
CA VAL A 49 9.97 14.42 -8.36
C VAL A 49 9.73 15.27 -9.60
N ASP A 50 10.73 15.33 -10.46
CA ASP A 50 10.60 15.89 -11.81
C ASP A 50 9.85 14.88 -12.70
N PRO A 51 8.70 15.23 -13.31
CA PRO A 51 7.93 14.33 -14.16
C PRO A 51 8.72 13.77 -15.35
N ALA A 52 9.69 14.54 -15.88
CA ALA A 52 10.52 14.10 -17.00
C ALA A 52 11.40 12.89 -16.68
N THR A 53 11.58 12.54 -15.40
CA THR A 53 12.38 11.37 -14.98
C THR A 53 11.64 10.05 -15.15
N GLY A 54 10.31 10.05 -15.23
CA GLY A 54 9.48 8.85 -15.22
C GLY A 54 9.43 8.13 -13.86
N LEU A 55 9.89 8.79 -12.78
CA LEU A 55 9.98 8.19 -11.44
C LEU A 55 8.66 8.21 -10.66
N ASN A 56 7.72 9.11 -11.01
CA ASN A 56 6.43 9.11 -10.35
C ASN A 56 5.60 7.89 -10.76
N ASP A 57 4.73 7.45 -9.86
CA ASP A 57 3.77 6.39 -10.14
C ASP A 57 2.54 6.99 -10.84
N ASN A 58 2.15 6.38 -11.95
CA ASN A 58 0.96 6.81 -12.68
C ASN A 58 -0.31 6.09 -12.22
N LEU A 59 -0.22 5.24 -11.19
CA LEU A 59 -1.32 4.41 -10.68
C LEU A 59 -2.03 3.67 -11.84
N ASN A 60 -3.35 3.88 -11.99
CA ASN A 60 -4.13 3.31 -13.09
C ASN A 60 -4.04 4.13 -14.40
N GLY A 61 -3.37 5.29 -14.37
CA GLY A 61 -3.09 6.14 -15.54
C GLY A 61 -4.06 7.30 -15.76
N TYR A 62 -5.11 7.43 -14.95
CA TYR A 62 -6.07 8.53 -15.01
C TYR A 62 -5.95 9.51 -13.83
N GLU A 63 -5.31 9.09 -12.74
CA GLU A 63 -5.12 9.93 -11.55
C GLU A 63 -4.12 11.06 -11.82
N ARG A 64 -4.49 12.26 -11.41
CA ARG A 64 -3.68 13.47 -11.62
C ARG A 64 -2.78 13.72 -10.42
N PRO A 65 -1.46 13.89 -10.60
CA PRO A 65 -0.58 14.30 -9.51
C PRO A 65 -0.88 15.74 -9.05
N VAL A 66 -0.50 16.04 -7.81
CA VAL A 66 -0.40 17.44 -7.35
C VAL A 66 0.88 18.01 -7.89
N THR A 67 0.78 19.09 -8.67
CA THR A 67 1.91 19.74 -9.34
C THR A 67 2.14 21.15 -8.82
N PHE A 68 3.40 21.60 -8.86
CA PHE A 68 3.78 22.98 -8.53
C PHE A 68 5.06 23.38 -9.25
N GLY A 69 5.23 24.70 -9.48
CA GLY A 69 6.45 25.28 -10.05
C GLY A 69 7.50 25.53 -8.98
N ILE A 70 8.77 25.33 -9.32
CA ILE A 70 9.92 25.62 -8.45
C ILE A 70 10.53 26.95 -8.89
N LYS A 71 10.32 28.02 -8.12
CA LYS A 71 10.74 29.39 -8.44
C LYS A 71 12.23 29.51 -8.81
N GLU A 72 13.12 28.84 -8.09
CA GLU A 72 14.57 28.87 -8.34
C GLU A 72 15.02 28.04 -9.55
N GLN A 73 14.09 27.36 -10.22
CA GLN A 73 14.31 26.57 -11.42
C GLN A 73 13.40 27.04 -12.58
N ASP A 74 13.21 28.36 -12.73
CA ASP A 74 12.41 28.96 -13.78
C ASP A 74 10.96 28.39 -13.85
N ASP A 75 10.35 28.18 -12.68
CA ASP A 75 9.02 27.57 -12.50
C ASP A 75 8.91 26.15 -13.10
N LYS A 76 10.04 25.41 -13.19
CA LYS A 76 10.05 24.02 -13.60
C LYS A 76 9.07 23.21 -12.76
N ASN A 77 8.23 22.42 -13.45
CA ASN A 77 7.19 21.64 -12.80
C ASN A 77 7.78 20.47 -11.97
N ALA A 78 7.23 20.29 -10.78
CA ALA A 78 7.46 19.13 -9.91
C ALA A 78 6.12 18.49 -9.55
N GLU A 79 6.14 17.18 -9.29
CA GLU A 79 4.97 16.39 -8.90
C GLU A 79 5.17 15.77 -7.53
N VAL A 80 4.20 15.94 -6.63
CA VAL A 80 4.14 15.17 -5.38
C VAL A 80 3.95 13.71 -5.77
N VAL A 81 4.72 12.81 -5.15
CA VAL A 81 4.70 11.38 -5.49
C VAL A 81 3.34 10.75 -5.18
N HIS A 82 2.93 9.81 -6.02
CA HIS A 82 1.82 8.88 -5.73
C HIS A 82 2.32 7.60 -5.04
N SER A 83 3.53 7.16 -5.38
CA SER A 83 4.31 6.14 -4.69
C SER A 83 5.80 6.30 -4.99
N LEU A 84 6.65 5.58 -4.26
CA LEU A 84 8.11 5.56 -4.47
C LEU A 84 8.58 4.25 -5.14
N ALA A 85 7.69 3.47 -5.72
CA ALA A 85 7.99 2.16 -6.28
C ALA A 85 9.18 2.20 -7.25
N LYS A 86 9.19 3.16 -8.18
CA LYS A 86 10.26 3.33 -9.17
C LYS A 86 11.52 3.97 -8.59
N TRP A 87 11.35 4.98 -7.75
CA TRP A 87 12.47 5.69 -7.13
C TRP A 87 13.35 4.77 -6.26
N LYS A 88 12.74 3.88 -5.48
CA LYS A 88 13.47 2.97 -4.57
C LYS A 88 14.49 2.10 -5.30
N ARG A 89 14.08 1.51 -6.44
CA ARG A 89 14.97 0.68 -7.27
C ARG A 89 16.16 1.49 -7.79
N TYR A 90 15.91 2.73 -8.21
CA TYR A 90 16.97 3.65 -8.62
C TYR A 90 17.90 4.03 -7.46
N ALA A 91 17.33 4.31 -6.28
CA ALA A 91 18.07 4.68 -5.07
C ALA A 91 19.01 3.55 -4.61
N LEU A 92 18.56 2.29 -4.62
CA LEU A 92 19.40 1.14 -4.28
C LEU A 92 20.69 1.10 -5.09
N LYS A 93 20.60 1.28 -6.41
CA LYS A 93 21.79 1.36 -7.27
C LYS A 93 22.65 2.55 -6.91
N LYS A 94 22.04 3.74 -6.82
CA LYS A 94 22.76 5.00 -6.58
C LYS A 94 23.51 5.01 -5.24
N TYR A 95 22.95 4.35 -4.22
CA TYR A 95 23.55 4.29 -2.89
C TYR A 95 24.51 3.09 -2.71
N GLY A 96 24.65 2.23 -3.71
CA GLY A 96 25.63 1.12 -3.71
C GLY A 96 25.22 -0.08 -2.86
N PHE A 97 23.93 -0.30 -2.63
CA PHE A 97 23.43 -1.49 -1.94
C PHE A 97 23.74 -2.77 -2.73
N GLN A 98 23.91 -3.88 -2.00
CA GLN A 98 24.28 -5.18 -2.56
C GLN A 98 23.10 -6.15 -2.55
N VAL A 99 23.24 -7.30 -3.23
CA VAL A 99 22.23 -8.37 -3.21
C VAL A 99 21.98 -8.83 -1.77
N GLY A 100 20.72 -8.97 -1.43
CA GLY A 100 20.26 -9.32 -0.07
C GLY A 100 20.04 -8.13 0.84
N GLU A 101 20.50 -6.94 0.48
CA GLU A 101 20.27 -5.68 1.19
C GLU A 101 19.10 -4.90 0.57
N GLY A 102 18.46 -4.05 1.38
CA GLY A 102 17.35 -3.22 0.93
C GLY A 102 17.24 -1.91 1.67
N ILE A 103 16.28 -1.13 1.23
CA ILE A 103 15.91 0.16 1.84
C ILE A 103 14.43 0.18 2.20
N TYR A 104 14.07 1.02 3.16
CA TYR A 104 12.70 1.46 3.38
C TYR A 104 12.67 2.95 3.73
N THR A 105 11.50 3.54 3.56
CA THR A 105 11.27 4.95 3.90
C THR A 105 9.84 5.15 4.38
N ASP A 106 9.63 6.23 5.13
CA ASP A 106 8.28 6.73 5.44
C ASP A 106 7.83 7.59 4.26
N MET A 107 7.09 6.99 3.33
CA MET A 107 6.53 7.69 2.17
C MET A 107 5.27 8.44 2.58
N ASN A 108 5.16 9.68 2.13
CA ASN A 108 3.94 10.47 2.15
C ASN A 108 3.54 10.82 0.71
N ALA A 109 2.28 10.59 0.36
CA ALA A 109 1.75 10.85 -0.96
C ALA A 109 0.41 11.58 -0.87
N ILE A 110 0.04 12.27 -1.95
CA ILE A 110 -1.26 12.91 -2.11
C ILE A 110 -1.92 12.34 -3.34
N ARG A 111 -3.01 11.59 -3.15
CA ARG A 111 -3.88 11.10 -4.21
C ARG A 111 -5.11 11.98 -4.30
N ARG A 112 -4.99 13.09 -5.02
CA ARG A 112 -6.01 14.15 -5.05
C ARG A 112 -7.35 13.73 -5.64
N ASP A 113 -7.37 12.69 -6.46
CA ASP A 113 -8.56 12.15 -7.12
C ASP A 113 -9.14 10.91 -6.40
N GLU A 114 -8.64 10.61 -5.18
CA GLU A 114 -9.10 9.48 -4.37
C GLU A 114 -10.53 9.70 -3.86
N SER A 115 -11.36 8.67 -3.96
CA SER A 115 -12.67 8.62 -3.32
C SER A 115 -12.52 8.19 -1.86
N THR A 116 -12.79 9.12 -0.93
CA THR A 116 -12.62 8.85 0.49
C THR A 116 -13.75 8.02 1.07
N ASP A 117 -13.38 7.04 1.90
CA ASP A 117 -14.29 6.18 2.67
C ASP A 117 -13.66 5.82 4.02
N ASN A 118 -14.09 4.71 4.64
CA ASN A 118 -13.53 4.25 5.93
C ASN A 118 -12.03 3.96 5.88
N ILE A 119 -11.48 3.54 4.73
CA ILE A 119 -10.11 3.03 4.58
C ILE A 119 -9.28 3.80 3.54
N HIS A 120 -9.89 4.73 2.80
CA HIS A 120 -9.23 5.57 1.79
C HIS A 120 -9.20 7.03 2.20
N SER A 121 -8.04 7.65 2.07
CA SER A 121 -7.77 9.07 2.33
C SER A 121 -6.99 9.67 1.16
N ILE A 122 -7.16 10.97 0.91
CA ILE A 122 -6.32 11.71 -0.05
C ILE A 122 -4.85 11.77 0.40
N PHE A 123 -4.58 11.65 1.69
CA PHE A 123 -3.23 11.50 2.24
C PHE A 123 -2.91 10.02 2.41
N VAL A 124 -1.85 9.55 1.78
CA VAL A 124 -1.37 8.15 1.84
C VAL A 124 -0.01 8.12 2.50
N ASP A 125 0.11 7.33 3.57
CA ASP A 125 1.36 7.07 4.26
C ASP A 125 1.72 5.58 4.19
N GLN A 126 2.94 5.26 3.75
CA GLN A 126 3.40 3.87 3.61
C GLN A 126 4.82 3.70 4.16
N TRP A 127 5.12 2.51 4.71
CA TRP A 127 6.49 2.01 4.66
C TRP A 127 6.71 1.46 3.27
N ASP A 128 7.41 2.25 2.49
CA ASP A 128 7.76 1.89 1.12
C ASP A 128 9.16 1.25 1.14
N TRP A 129 9.25 -0.02 0.76
CA TRP A 129 10.47 -0.81 0.87
C TRP A 129 10.86 -1.45 -0.46
N GLU A 130 12.16 -1.75 -0.62
CA GLU A 130 12.74 -2.38 -1.81
C GLU A 130 14.00 -3.11 -1.43
N LYS A 131 14.24 -4.32 -1.98
CA LYS A 131 15.39 -5.17 -1.71
C LYS A 131 15.99 -5.70 -3.00
N ILE A 132 17.34 -5.72 -3.11
CA ILE A 132 18.03 -6.33 -4.24
C ILE A 132 18.04 -7.84 -4.12
N ILE A 133 17.71 -8.53 -5.22
CA ILE A 133 17.62 -9.98 -5.31
C ILE A 133 18.49 -10.48 -6.47
N HIS A 134 18.80 -11.78 -6.49
CA HIS A 134 19.39 -12.40 -7.66
C HIS A 134 18.36 -12.53 -8.80
N LYS A 135 18.85 -12.70 -10.03
CA LYS A 135 17.97 -12.94 -11.18
C LYS A 135 17.17 -14.24 -11.01
N GLU A 136 17.80 -15.25 -10.44
CA GLU A 136 17.22 -16.57 -10.17
C GLU A 136 16.08 -16.53 -9.14
N ASP A 137 16.05 -15.51 -8.28
CA ASP A 137 15.00 -15.28 -7.28
C ASP A 137 13.70 -14.71 -7.90
N ARG A 138 13.70 -14.40 -9.21
CA ARG A 138 12.51 -13.94 -9.93
C ARG A 138 11.53 -15.09 -10.17
N ASN A 139 10.87 -15.55 -9.12
CA ASN A 139 9.92 -16.65 -9.16
C ASN A 139 8.88 -16.52 -8.04
N LEU A 140 7.77 -17.28 -8.16
CA LEU A 140 6.68 -17.28 -7.19
C LEU A 140 7.08 -17.80 -5.82
N ASP A 141 8.03 -18.70 -5.72
CA ASP A 141 8.45 -19.27 -4.42
C ASP A 141 9.16 -18.21 -3.58
N TYR A 142 10.03 -17.40 -4.19
CA TYR A 142 10.69 -16.29 -3.52
C TYR A 142 9.69 -15.20 -3.11
N LEU A 143 8.72 -14.88 -3.98
CA LEU A 143 7.63 -13.96 -3.65
C LEU A 143 6.85 -14.46 -2.44
N LYS A 144 6.39 -15.72 -2.44
CA LYS A 144 5.65 -16.34 -1.33
C LYS A 144 6.43 -16.36 -0.03
N GLU A 145 7.76 -16.61 -0.06
CA GLU A 145 8.59 -16.56 1.15
C GLU A 145 8.73 -15.16 1.70
N THR A 146 8.84 -14.14 0.82
CA THR A 146 8.85 -12.74 1.23
C THR A 146 7.52 -12.34 1.84
N VAL A 147 6.39 -12.72 1.23
CA VAL A 147 5.04 -12.52 1.79
C VAL A 147 4.90 -13.15 3.17
N ARG A 148 5.35 -14.42 3.35
CA ARG A 148 5.34 -15.08 4.66
C ARG A 148 6.16 -14.29 5.70
N THR A 149 7.28 -13.70 5.28
CA THR A 149 8.12 -12.90 6.18
C THR A 149 7.41 -11.61 6.62
N VAL A 150 6.79 -10.88 5.70
CA VAL A 150 5.98 -9.70 6.02
C VAL A 150 4.78 -10.09 6.90
N TYR A 151 4.08 -11.16 6.56
CA TYR A 151 2.95 -11.63 7.34
C TYR A 151 3.34 -12.05 8.78
N LYS A 152 4.49 -12.70 8.96
CA LYS A 152 5.03 -12.99 10.30
C LYS A 152 5.30 -11.69 11.10
N CYS A 153 5.70 -10.60 10.44
CA CYS A 153 5.84 -9.29 11.11
C CYS A 153 4.47 -8.75 11.55
N LEU A 154 3.45 -8.85 10.71
CA LEU A 154 2.07 -8.46 11.07
C LEU A 154 1.57 -9.23 12.29
N ARG A 155 1.68 -10.55 12.27
CA ARG A 155 1.25 -11.39 13.40
C ARG A 155 1.99 -11.10 14.70
N LYS A 156 3.30 -10.87 14.63
CA LYS A 156 4.08 -10.51 15.83
C LYS A 156 3.70 -9.13 16.37
N THR A 157 3.35 -8.19 15.48
CA THR A 157 2.85 -6.89 15.89
C THR A 157 1.49 -7.01 16.57
N GLU A 158 0.57 -7.84 16.04
CA GLU A 158 -0.70 -8.12 16.70
C GLU A 158 -0.49 -8.69 18.11
N GLN A 159 0.38 -9.70 18.24
CA GLN A 159 0.72 -10.31 19.54
C GLN A 159 1.30 -9.27 20.51
N TYR A 160 2.18 -8.40 20.04
CA TYR A 160 2.76 -7.35 20.87
C TYR A 160 1.69 -6.34 21.31
N MET A 161 0.79 -5.92 20.39
CA MET A 161 -0.29 -4.99 20.72
C MET A 161 -1.32 -5.60 21.69
N ALA A 162 -1.63 -6.89 21.58
CA ALA A 162 -2.51 -7.59 22.53
C ALA A 162 -1.92 -7.68 23.96
N ILE A 163 -0.61 -7.65 24.09
CA ILE A 163 0.06 -7.56 25.43
C ILE A 163 -0.05 -6.13 25.98
N GLN A 164 -0.04 -5.11 25.13
CA GLN A 164 -0.08 -3.70 25.56
C GLN A 164 -1.51 -3.20 25.83
N TYR A 165 -2.53 -3.81 25.19
CA TYR A 165 -3.91 -3.34 25.20
C TYR A 165 -4.88 -4.51 25.32
N ASP A 166 -5.52 -4.67 26.45
CA ASP A 166 -6.37 -5.82 26.83
C ASP A 166 -7.60 -6.02 25.90
N TYR A 167 -8.03 -4.97 25.17
CA TYR A 167 -9.16 -5.07 24.25
C TYR A 167 -8.80 -5.64 22.88
N ILE A 168 -7.51 -5.90 22.61
CA ILE A 168 -7.03 -6.40 21.31
C ILE A 168 -6.99 -7.92 21.34
N ASP A 169 -7.94 -8.55 20.66
CA ASP A 169 -7.95 -9.99 20.40
C ASP A 169 -7.03 -10.35 19.22
N LEU A 170 -6.46 -11.56 19.26
CA LEU A 170 -5.68 -12.12 18.15
C LEU A 170 -6.65 -12.66 17.08
N ILE A 171 -6.71 -11.99 15.93
CA ILE A 171 -7.60 -12.36 14.83
C ILE A 171 -6.85 -12.85 13.58
N LEU A 172 -5.53 -12.61 13.49
CA LEU A 172 -4.72 -13.08 12.38
C LEU A 172 -4.45 -14.58 12.48
N PRO A 173 -4.80 -15.40 11.47
CA PRO A 173 -4.53 -16.84 11.46
C PRO A 173 -3.03 -17.13 11.50
N LYS A 174 -2.67 -18.37 11.88
CA LYS A 174 -1.27 -18.79 11.99
C LYS A 174 -0.52 -18.67 10.66
N GLU A 175 -1.16 -19.00 9.56
CA GLU A 175 -0.61 -19.00 8.21
C GLU A 175 -1.49 -18.15 7.28
N ILE A 176 -0.87 -17.46 6.34
CA ILE A 176 -1.58 -16.76 5.27
C ILE A 176 -1.94 -17.74 4.15
N PHE A 177 -3.15 -17.62 3.61
CA PHE A 177 -3.62 -18.43 2.48
C PHE A 177 -3.18 -17.78 1.16
N PHE A 178 -2.60 -18.58 0.24
CA PHE A 178 -2.17 -18.11 -1.08
C PHE A 178 -3.16 -18.55 -2.15
N ILE A 179 -3.50 -17.63 -3.06
CA ILE A 179 -4.36 -17.86 -4.20
C ILE A 179 -3.95 -16.93 -5.34
N THR A 180 -4.05 -17.36 -6.58
CA THR A 180 -3.90 -16.47 -7.74
C THR A 180 -5.21 -15.74 -8.03
N SER A 181 -5.13 -14.63 -8.77
CA SER A 181 -6.32 -13.89 -9.22
C SER A 181 -7.24 -14.75 -10.09
N GLN A 182 -6.66 -15.65 -10.93
CA GLN A 182 -7.45 -16.57 -11.75
C GLN A 182 -8.14 -17.64 -10.89
N GLU A 183 -7.40 -18.32 -9.99
CA GLU A 183 -8.02 -19.30 -9.08
C GLU A 183 -9.13 -18.67 -8.24
N LEU A 184 -9.01 -17.39 -7.88
CA LEU A 184 -10.04 -16.66 -7.14
C LEU A 184 -11.27 -16.37 -8.01
N GLU A 185 -11.08 -16.07 -9.29
CA GLU A 185 -12.17 -15.93 -10.27
C GLU A 185 -12.90 -17.27 -10.46
N ASP A 186 -12.15 -18.36 -10.65
CA ASP A 186 -12.71 -19.70 -10.84
C ASP A 186 -13.55 -20.18 -9.64
N LEU A 187 -13.17 -19.77 -8.42
CA LEU A 187 -13.94 -20.07 -7.20
C LEU A 187 -15.23 -19.26 -7.08
N PHE A 188 -15.27 -18.04 -7.61
CA PHE A 188 -16.38 -17.10 -7.49
C PHE A 188 -16.65 -16.39 -8.84
N PRO A 189 -17.03 -17.14 -9.91
CA PRO A 189 -17.09 -16.60 -11.27
C PRO A 189 -18.14 -15.49 -11.43
N ASP A 190 -19.24 -15.55 -10.69
CA ASP A 190 -20.36 -14.60 -10.79
C ASP A 190 -20.19 -13.35 -9.92
N ASN A 191 -19.09 -13.25 -9.18
CA ASN A 191 -18.85 -12.16 -8.25
C ASN A 191 -17.87 -11.12 -8.81
N THR A 192 -18.01 -9.88 -8.37
CA THR A 192 -17.03 -8.82 -8.65
C THR A 192 -15.70 -9.10 -7.93
N PRO A 193 -14.57 -8.55 -8.40
CA PRO A 193 -13.28 -8.71 -7.72
C PRO A 193 -13.33 -8.39 -6.20
N LYS A 194 -14.01 -7.32 -5.80
CA LYS A 194 -14.12 -6.93 -4.37
C LYS A 194 -14.99 -7.89 -3.55
N GLU A 195 -16.02 -8.48 -4.14
CA GLU A 195 -16.80 -9.54 -3.50
C GLU A 195 -15.97 -10.82 -3.36
N ARG A 196 -15.18 -11.18 -4.38
CA ARG A 196 -14.24 -12.32 -4.33
C ARG A 196 -13.24 -12.15 -3.19
N GLU A 197 -12.63 -10.97 -3.06
CA GLU A 197 -11.72 -10.62 -1.96
C GLU A 197 -12.41 -10.76 -0.60
N TYR A 198 -13.63 -10.24 -0.46
CA TYR A 198 -14.40 -10.33 0.77
C TYR A 198 -14.70 -11.78 1.18
N TYR A 199 -15.21 -12.60 0.26
CA TYR A 199 -15.58 -13.97 0.59
C TYR A 199 -14.36 -14.81 0.98
N ILE A 200 -13.26 -14.71 0.23
CA ILE A 200 -12.08 -15.51 0.52
C ILE A 200 -11.37 -15.06 1.81
N THR A 201 -11.27 -13.74 2.06
CA THR A 201 -10.68 -13.21 3.29
C THR A 201 -11.53 -13.52 4.51
N LYS A 202 -12.84 -13.42 4.41
CA LYS A 202 -13.77 -13.81 5.50
C LYS A 202 -13.63 -15.29 5.84
N ALA A 203 -13.49 -16.15 4.85
CA ALA A 203 -13.33 -17.59 5.04
C ALA A 203 -11.96 -18.00 5.60
N LYS A 204 -10.88 -17.28 5.22
CA LYS A 204 -9.49 -17.64 5.54
C LYS A 204 -8.84 -16.75 6.60
N GLY A 205 -9.40 -15.60 6.91
CA GLY A 205 -8.88 -14.60 7.85
C GLY A 205 -7.73 -13.75 7.29
N ALA A 206 -6.79 -14.33 6.53
CA ALA A 206 -5.71 -13.63 5.83
C ALA A 206 -5.38 -14.33 4.53
N VAL A 207 -5.26 -13.56 3.45
CA VAL A 207 -5.07 -14.05 2.08
C VAL A 207 -3.99 -13.25 1.37
N CYS A 208 -3.18 -13.94 0.59
CA CYS A 208 -2.28 -13.37 -0.39
C CYS A 208 -2.84 -13.64 -1.78
N ILE A 209 -3.32 -12.62 -2.47
CA ILE A 209 -3.78 -12.72 -3.85
C ILE A 209 -2.61 -12.38 -4.75
N MET A 210 -2.27 -13.29 -5.67
CA MET A 210 -1.10 -13.17 -6.55
C MET A 210 -1.50 -13.00 -8.01
N GLN A 211 -0.56 -12.52 -8.83
CA GLN A 211 -0.68 -12.40 -10.29
C GLN A 211 -1.82 -11.45 -10.71
N ILE A 212 -1.77 -10.22 -10.18
CA ILE A 212 -2.74 -9.16 -10.44
C ILE A 212 -2.23 -8.25 -11.55
N GLY A 213 -3.12 -7.82 -12.46
CA GLY A 213 -2.84 -6.80 -13.50
C GLY A 213 -3.02 -7.29 -14.92
N ASP A 214 -2.80 -8.58 -15.19
CA ASP A 214 -3.13 -9.15 -16.52
C ASP A 214 -4.61 -9.51 -16.64
N THR A 215 -5.08 -9.64 -17.85
CA THR A 215 -6.45 -10.06 -18.19
C THR A 215 -6.67 -11.51 -17.76
N LEU A 216 -7.76 -11.78 -17.04
CA LEU A 216 -8.19 -13.11 -16.63
C LEU A 216 -8.98 -13.82 -17.76
N GLU A 217 -9.39 -15.06 -17.54
CA GLU A 217 -10.17 -15.84 -18.52
C GLU A 217 -11.53 -15.20 -18.85
N SER A 218 -12.10 -14.42 -17.93
CA SER A 218 -13.32 -13.62 -18.18
C SER A 218 -13.13 -12.48 -19.19
N GLY A 219 -11.89 -12.11 -19.50
CA GLY A 219 -11.56 -10.98 -20.36
C GLY A 219 -11.28 -9.66 -19.60
N GLU A 220 -11.44 -9.63 -18.26
CA GLU A 220 -11.20 -8.48 -17.43
C GLU A 220 -10.07 -8.76 -16.42
N PRO A 221 -9.29 -7.76 -15.98
CA PRO A 221 -8.31 -7.95 -14.92
C PRO A 221 -8.99 -8.04 -13.55
N HIS A 222 -8.34 -8.69 -12.58
CA HIS A 222 -8.80 -8.68 -11.18
C HIS A 222 -8.80 -7.26 -10.59
N ASP A 223 -7.72 -6.52 -10.81
CA ASP A 223 -7.56 -5.11 -10.41
C ASP A 223 -6.55 -4.43 -11.33
N GLY A 224 -6.59 -3.08 -11.39
CA GLY A 224 -5.63 -2.28 -12.13
C GLY A 224 -4.22 -2.36 -11.52
N ARG A 225 -3.20 -2.38 -12.38
CA ARG A 225 -1.79 -2.30 -11.97
C ARG A 225 -0.99 -1.47 -12.96
N ALA A 226 -0.18 -0.55 -12.45
CA ALA A 226 0.77 0.16 -13.29
C ALA A 226 1.70 -0.83 -13.99
N PRO A 227 1.99 -0.62 -15.30
CA PRO A 227 2.72 -1.60 -16.10
C PRO A 227 4.25 -1.55 -15.92
N ASP A 228 4.78 -0.59 -15.15
CA ASP A 228 6.19 -0.21 -15.25
C ASP A 228 7.01 -0.37 -13.95
N TYR A 229 6.48 -1.08 -12.95
CA TYR A 229 7.27 -1.44 -11.77
C TYR A 229 7.06 -2.88 -11.28
N ASP A 230 5.86 -3.38 -11.00
CA ASP A 230 5.64 -4.77 -10.64
C ASP A 230 5.47 -5.67 -11.86
N ASP A 231 6.12 -6.84 -11.85
CA ASP A 231 5.84 -7.91 -12.79
C ASP A 231 4.47 -8.52 -12.45
N TRP A 232 3.50 -8.42 -13.36
CA TRP A 232 2.13 -8.89 -13.13
C TRP A 232 2.03 -10.39 -12.85
N ALA A 233 3.00 -11.17 -13.33
CA ALA A 233 3.10 -12.59 -13.00
C ALA A 233 3.74 -12.87 -11.63
N LEU A 234 4.37 -11.87 -11.00
CA LEU A 234 5.18 -12.01 -9.80
C LEU A 234 4.87 -10.94 -8.75
N ASN A 235 3.62 -10.52 -8.64
CA ASN A 235 3.14 -9.58 -7.62
C ASN A 235 2.10 -10.22 -6.70
N ALA A 236 1.80 -9.54 -5.60
CA ALA A 236 0.87 -10.02 -4.60
C ALA A 236 0.35 -8.89 -3.70
N ASP A 237 -0.91 -9.01 -3.31
CA ASP A 237 -1.52 -8.19 -2.26
C ASP A 237 -1.80 -9.04 -1.01
N ILE A 238 -1.55 -8.47 0.17
CA ILE A 238 -1.89 -9.07 1.45
C ILE A 238 -3.19 -8.43 1.95
N LEU A 239 -4.24 -9.23 2.02
CA LEU A 239 -5.54 -8.84 2.54
C LEU A 239 -5.84 -9.60 3.82
N VAL A 240 -6.51 -8.93 4.76
CA VAL A 240 -7.00 -9.52 6.00
C VAL A 240 -8.49 -9.25 6.16
N TYR A 241 -9.20 -10.19 6.77
CA TYR A 241 -10.57 -9.93 7.18
C TYR A 241 -10.59 -8.93 8.35
N TYR A 242 -11.34 -7.85 8.20
CA TYR A 242 -11.46 -6.81 9.21
C TYR A 242 -12.85 -6.79 9.82
N PRO A 243 -13.04 -7.43 11.01
CA PRO A 243 -14.38 -7.65 11.59
C PRO A 243 -15.06 -6.35 12.04
N VAL A 244 -14.32 -5.28 12.35
CA VAL A 244 -14.92 -4.00 12.76
C VAL A 244 -15.82 -3.41 11.68
N LEU A 245 -15.43 -3.56 10.41
CA LEU A 245 -16.19 -3.08 9.26
C LEU A 245 -16.83 -4.20 8.44
N ASP A 246 -16.56 -5.47 8.75
CA ASP A 246 -16.96 -6.64 7.95
C ASP A 246 -16.49 -6.54 6.48
N ILE A 247 -15.19 -6.27 6.27
CA ILE A 247 -14.58 -6.10 4.94
C ILE A 247 -13.29 -6.90 4.78
N ALA A 248 -12.87 -7.10 3.52
CA ALA A 248 -11.47 -7.38 3.19
C ALA A 248 -10.67 -6.08 3.26
N LEU A 249 -9.58 -6.06 4.03
CA LEU A 249 -8.70 -4.91 4.18
C LEU A 249 -7.32 -5.25 3.61
N GLU A 250 -6.94 -4.60 2.53
CA GLU A 250 -5.59 -4.67 1.98
C GLU A 250 -4.62 -3.89 2.88
N LEU A 251 -3.58 -4.57 3.37
CA LEU A 251 -2.54 -3.99 4.21
C LEU A 251 -1.26 -3.70 3.45
N SER A 252 -0.97 -4.46 2.39
CA SER A 252 0.27 -4.36 1.63
C SER A 252 0.08 -4.83 0.20
N SER A 253 0.68 -4.10 -0.74
CA SER A 253 0.91 -4.52 -2.12
C SER A 253 2.40 -4.63 -2.36
N MET A 254 2.87 -5.71 -3.03
CA MET A 254 4.27 -5.95 -3.32
C MET A 254 4.47 -6.77 -4.59
N GLY A 255 5.68 -6.72 -5.15
CA GLY A 255 6.02 -7.55 -6.30
C GLY A 255 7.52 -7.64 -6.55
N ILE A 256 7.91 -8.71 -7.23
CA ILE A 256 9.20 -8.74 -7.91
C ILE A 256 9.09 -7.78 -9.08
N ARG A 257 10.07 -6.88 -9.21
CA ARG A 257 9.98 -5.80 -10.18
C ARG A 257 10.20 -6.30 -11.60
N VAL A 258 9.58 -5.63 -12.56
CA VAL A 258 9.73 -5.96 -13.99
C VAL A 258 11.21 -6.06 -14.40
N ASP A 259 11.50 -7.05 -15.22
CA ASP A 259 12.70 -7.04 -16.09
C ASP A 259 12.37 -6.40 -17.45
N LYS A 260 13.33 -6.40 -18.35
CA LYS A 260 13.14 -5.85 -19.71
C LYS A 260 11.95 -6.48 -20.43
N THR A 261 11.81 -7.81 -20.34
CA THR A 261 10.77 -8.56 -21.07
C THR A 261 9.38 -8.26 -20.52
N ALA A 262 9.21 -8.35 -19.21
CA ALA A 262 7.96 -8.03 -18.54
C ALA A 262 7.57 -6.55 -18.77
N LEU A 263 8.52 -5.62 -18.62
CA LEU A 263 8.28 -4.19 -18.83
C LEU A 263 7.73 -3.90 -20.23
N ILE A 264 8.40 -4.38 -21.29
CA ILE A 264 7.95 -4.12 -22.67
C ILE A 264 6.57 -4.71 -22.89
N SER A 265 6.36 -5.97 -22.52
CA SER A 265 5.07 -6.64 -22.68
C SER A 265 3.94 -5.93 -21.94
N GLN A 266 4.18 -5.50 -20.69
CA GLN A 266 3.16 -4.81 -19.90
C GLN A 266 2.84 -3.41 -20.40
N LEU A 267 3.85 -2.65 -20.87
CA LEU A 267 3.62 -1.34 -21.49
C LEU A 267 2.79 -1.45 -22.76
N ASP A 268 3.04 -2.49 -23.58
CA ASP A 268 2.26 -2.75 -24.79
C ASP A 268 0.79 -3.12 -24.44
N LYS A 269 0.58 -4.03 -23.49
CA LYS A 269 -0.76 -4.41 -23.00
C LYS A 269 -1.52 -3.24 -22.39
N ALA A 270 -0.83 -2.36 -21.67
CA ALA A 270 -1.44 -1.16 -21.07
C ALA A 270 -1.63 0.00 -22.06
N GLY A 271 -1.25 -0.16 -23.34
CA GLY A 271 -1.43 0.86 -24.37
C GLY A 271 -0.57 2.11 -24.21
N CYS A 272 0.58 2.00 -23.54
CA CYS A 272 1.51 3.11 -23.29
C CYS A 272 2.97 2.76 -23.64
N PRO A 273 3.24 2.21 -24.85
CA PRO A 273 4.58 1.75 -25.25
C PRO A 273 5.63 2.87 -25.33
N GLU A 274 5.22 4.12 -25.46
CA GLU A 274 6.09 5.29 -25.50
C GLU A 274 6.83 5.51 -24.17
N ARG A 275 6.29 5.04 -23.03
CA ARG A 275 6.96 5.16 -21.72
C ARG A 275 8.30 4.45 -21.65
N LYS A 276 8.59 3.49 -22.53
CA LYS A 276 9.89 2.82 -22.63
C LYS A 276 11.07 3.79 -22.83
N ASP A 277 10.81 4.97 -23.40
CA ASP A 277 11.80 5.99 -23.70
C ASP A 277 12.09 6.93 -22.51
N LEU A 278 11.32 6.85 -21.43
CA LEU A 278 11.57 7.61 -20.20
C LEU A 278 12.84 7.09 -19.50
N PRO A 279 13.59 7.96 -18.80
CA PRO A 279 14.89 7.63 -18.21
C PRO A 279 14.87 6.40 -17.28
N PHE A 280 13.84 6.27 -16.45
CA PHE A 280 13.71 5.12 -15.53
C PHE A 280 13.50 3.81 -16.29
N GLN A 281 12.51 3.76 -17.18
CA GLN A 281 12.18 2.58 -17.97
C GLN A 281 13.34 2.18 -18.88
N LYS A 282 14.01 3.15 -19.51
CA LYS A 282 15.21 2.92 -20.30
C LYS A 282 16.34 2.28 -19.49
N SER A 283 16.51 2.69 -18.22
CA SER A 283 17.52 2.10 -17.34
C SER A 283 17.25 0.62 -17.04
N ILE A 284 15.99 0.17 -17.05
CA ILE A 284 15.62 -1.25 -16.94
C ILE A 284 15.95 -1.99 -18.23
N ILE A 285 15.57 -1.42 -19.38
CA ILE A 285 15.81 -2.01 -20.71
C ILE A 285 17.31 -2.21 -20.97
N ASP A 286 18.12 -1.23 -20.57
CA ASP A 286 19.58 -1.24 -20.71
C ASP A 286 20.28 -2.13 -19.65
N GLY A 287 19.51 -2.75 -18.74
CA GLY A 287 20.03 -3.64 -17.69
C GLY A 287 20.91 -2.93 -16.66
N THR A 288 20.74 -1.63 -16.49
CA THR A 288 21.58 -0.84 -15.57
C THR A 288 21.04 -0.84 -14.14
N LEU A 289 19.78 -1.19 -13.90
CA LEU A 289 19.18 -1.32 -12.56
C LEU A 289 19.24 -2.76 -12.06
N PRO A 290 19.38 -2.99 -10.73
CA PRO A 290 19.41 -4.32 -10.16
C PRO A 290 18.03 -5.00 -10.29
N TYR A 291 17.98 -6.33 -10.18
CA TYR A 291 16.75 -7.06 -9.91
C TYR A 291 16.33 -6.82 -8.47
N THR A 292 15.05 -6.54 -8.26
CA THR A 292 14.54 -6.19 -6.94
C THR A 292 13.16 -6.78 -6.68
N ILE A 293 12.83 -6.92 -5.41
CA ILE A 293 11.48 -7.11 -4.87
C ILE A 293 11.17 -5.94 -3.95
N GLY A 294 9.96 -5.45 -3.97
CA GLY A 294 9.57 -4.34 -3.10
C GLY A 294 8.08 -4.20 -2.96
N GLY A 295 7.66 -3.29 -2.11
CA GLY A 295 6.23 -3.07 -1.86
C GLY A 295 5.99 -1.83 -1.02
N GLY A 296 4.71 -1.52 -0.86
CA GLY A 296 4.18 -0.52 0.07
C GLY A 296 3.33 -1.20 1.13
N ILE A 297 3.48 -0.76 2.37
CA ILE A 297 2.68 -1.22 3.51
C ILE A 297 2.02 0.00 4.12
N GLY A 298 0.68 0.06 4.09
CA GLY A 298 -0.07 1.23 4.57
C GLY A 298 0.08 1.45 6.06
N GLN A 299 0.77 2.51 6.47
CA GLN A 299 1.02 2.79 7.90
C GLN A 299 -0.29 3.05 8.65
N SER A 300 -1.13 3.94 8.12
CA SER A 300 -2.42 4.25 8.74
C SER A 300 -3.39 3.06 8.70
N ARG A 301 -3.42 2.27 7.62
CA ARG A 301 -4.23 1.03 7.55
C ARG A 301 -3.80 0.01 8.60
N ILE A 302 -2.50 -0.17 8.82
CA ILE A 302 -1.98 -1.05 9.89
C ILE A 302 -2.35 -0.54 11.28
N CYS A 303 -2.23 0.77 11.54
CA CYS A 303 -2.68 1.35 12.79
C CYS A 303 -4.20 1.18 13.00
N MET A 304 -5.00 1.43 11.97
CA MET A 304 -6.44 1.21 11.97
C MET A 304 -6.79 -0.25 12.31
N PHE A 305 -6.14 -1.20 11.65
CA PHE A 305 -6.36 -2.63 11.86
C PHE A 305 -6.03 -3.06 13.28
N PHE A 306 -4.81 -2.78 13.76
CA PHE A 306 -4.39 -3.22 15.10
C PHE A 306 -5.13 -2.50 16.23
N LEU A 307 -5.48 -1.23 16.06
CA LEU A 307 -6.21 -0.47 17.07
C LEU A 307 -7.74 -0.59 16.96
N ARG A 308 -8.24 -1.47 16.07
CA ARG A 308 -9.67 -1.77 15.88
C ARG A 308 -10.51 -0.52 15.61
N LYS A 309 -10.00 0.39 14.75
CA LYS A 309 -10.68 1.66 14.44
C LYS A 309 -11.64 1.52 13.27
N ALA A 310 -12.79 2.19 13.35
CA ALA A 310 -13.81 2.11 12.31
C ALA A 310 -13.54 3.03 11.10
N HIS A 311 -12.64 4.00 11.24
CA HIS A 311 -12.32 4.94 10.16
C HIS A 311 -10.83 5.32 10.21
N ILE A 312 -10.18 5.40 9.05
CA ILE A 312 -8.76 5.77 8.94
C ILE A 312 -8.49 7.17 9.52
N GLY A 313 -9.47 8.07 9.51
CA GLY A 313 -9.40 9.39 10.15
C GLY A 313 -9.25 9.37 11.67
N GLU A 314 -9.40 8.22 12.33
CA GLU A 314 -9.11 8.06 13.75
C GLU A 314 -7.61 7.81 14.03
N VAL A 315 -6.84 7.51 13.00
CA VAL A 315 -5.39 7.23 13.10
C VAL A 315 -4.55 8.12 12.18
N GLN A 316 -5.20 8.94 11.34
CA GLN A 316 -4.55 9.80 10.39
C GLN A 316 -5.21 11.19 10.34
N SER A 317 -4.39 12.24 10.41
CA SER A 317 -4.86 13.61 10.16
C SER A 317 -4.96 13.86 8.66
N SER A 318 -6.18 14.11 8.19
CA SER A 318 -6.46 14.41 6.78
C SER A 318 -7.67 15.35 6.66
N LEU A 319 -8.06 15.68 5.43
CA LEU A 319 -9.27 16.44 5.15
C LEU A 319 -10.37 15.48 4.70
N TRP A 320 -11.57 15.68 5.22
CA TRP A 320 -12.73 14.85 4.97
C TRP A 320 -13.92 15.69 4.49
N PRO A 321 -14.82 15.14 3.64
CA PRO A 321 -16.06 15.81 3.29
C PRO A 321 -16.88 16.14 4.55
N GLU A 322 -17.58 17.29 4.54
CA GLU A 322 -18.40 17.71 5.70
C GLU A 322 -19.51 16.70 6.03
N GLU A 323 -20.08 16.09 5.02
CA GLU A 323 -21.09 15.04 5.16
C GLU A 323 -20.53 13.78 5.83
N THR A 324 -19.27 13.38 5.54
CA THR A 324 -18.59 12.28 6.22
C THR A 324 -18.35 12.63 7.69
N ILE A 325 -17.86 13.83 7.99
CA ILE A 325 -17.66 14.30 9.36
C ILE A 325 -18.98 14.29 10.14
N ALA A 326 -20.05 14.83 9.54
CA ALA A 326 -21.36 14.88 10.17
C ALA A 326 -21.96 13.49 10.43
N ALA A 327 -21.82 12.58 9.49
CA ALA A 327 -22.29 11.20 9.63
C ALA A 327 -21.55 10.44 10.75
N CYS A 328 -20.25 10.70 10.89
CA CYS A 328 -19.39 10.06 11.88
C CYS A 328 -19.43 10.71 13.28
N ASP A 329 -20.02 11.91 13.42
CA ASP A 329 -19.83 12.81 14.58
C ASP A 329 -20.28 12.18 15.93
N SER A 330 -21.21 11.24 15.91
CA SER A 330 -21.70 10.55 17.10
C SER A 330 -20.98 9.25 17.43
N VAL A 331 -20.17 8.71 16.51
CA VAL A 331 -19.63 7.34 16.58
C VAL A 331 -18.11 7.31 16.47
N ILE A 332 -17.53 8.18 15.62
CA ILE A 332 -16.12 8.15 15.23
C ILE A 332 -15.41 9.42 15.69
N CYS A 333 -14.27 9.26 16.35
CA CYS A 333 -13.42 10.35 16.81
C CYS A 333 -12.31 10.67 15.80
N PHE A 334 -12.50 11.65 14.91
CA PHE A 334 -11.46 12.11 14.02
C PHE A 334 -10.36 12.91 14.74
N PHE A 335 -9.10 12.74 14.34
CA PHE A 335 -8.00 13.61 14.81
C PHE A 335 -8.15 15.04 14.34
N PHE A 336 -8.68 15.24 13.17
CA PHE A 336 -8.81 16.55 12.57
C PHE A 336 -10.27 16.84 12.27
N ARG A 337 -10.94 17.54 13.22
CA ARG A 337 -12.20 18.23 12.98
C ARG A 337 -11.90 19.66 12.56
N ARG A 338 -12.69 20.22 11.66
CA ARG A 338 -12.54 21.57 11.12
C ARG A 338 -12.20 22.59 12.23
N LEU A 339 -11.05 23.26 12.14
CA LEU A 339 -10.62 24.33 13.05
C LEU A 339 -11.60 25.54 13.11
N LEU A 340 -12.60 25.59 12.23
CA LEU A 340 -13.54 26.71 12.08
C LEU A 340 -14.73 26.72 13.06
N LYS A 341 -14.87 25.73 13.96
CA LYS A 341 -15.85 25.77 15.04
C LYS A 341 -15.31 26.21 16.41
N LEU A 342 -14.14 26.85 16.45
CA LEU A 342 -13.59 27.43 17.69
C LEU A 342 -14.25 28.76 18.11
N ASN A 343 -15.34 29.20 17.47
CA ASN A 343 -16.03 30.44 17.81
C ASN A 343 -17.40 30.21 18.49
N THR A 344 -17.51 29.22 19.34
CA THR A 344 -18.63 29.13 20.30
C THR A 344 -18.10 28.63 21.64
N ILE A 345 -17.48 29.57 22.35
CA ILE A 345 -17.40 29.58 23.81
C ILE A 345 -18.27 30.73 24.26
#